data_a8c8b1ab184611c2b287acc00d5f9c8d
#
_entry.id   a8c8b1ab184611c2b287acc00d5f9c8d
#
_cell.length_a   1.000
_cell.length_b   1.000
_cell.length_c   1.000
_cell.angle_alpha   90.00
_cell.angle_beta   90.00
_cell.angle_gamma   90.00
#
_symmetry.space_group_name_H-M   'P 1'
#
loop_
_entity.id
_entity.type
_entity.pdbx_description
1 polymer ?
#
loop_
_entity_poly.entity_id
_entity_poly.type
_entity_poly.pdbx_seq_one_letter_code
_entity_poly.pdbx_strand_id
1 'polypeptide(L)'
;MRMLMAAVLVCGAAIPASAQTTDAGYWDALTPSLASIAKTMHASIRRNLAEAAEKMPAESYAFKPTPEVRSFAELLGHVVNANFFFCAQAKGEKSPATANYEKLREKAALVKGLNEALAYCDGAYDATTDANFMDMITVVGGAGGETRRGAMLGWNTTHNNEHYGNVVVYLRLKGIVPPSTARPQPKK
;
A
#
# COMPACT_ATOMS: atom_id res chain seq x y z
N MET A 1 -44.14 -8.30 70.06
CA MET A 1 -43.49 -8.97 68.93
C MET A 1 -43.09 -7.88 67.94
N ARG A 2 -41.78 -7.49 67.97
CA ARG A 2 -41.22 -6.40 67.12
C ARG A 2 -40.52 -7.07 65.93
N MET A 3 -41.02 -6.88 64.74
CA MET A 3 -40.34 -7.29 63.51
C MET A 3 -39.26 -6.26 63.13
N LEU A 4 -38.02 -6.70 63.14
CA LEU A 4 -36.88 -5.97 62.58
C LEU A 4 -36.88 -6.19 61.06
N MET A 5 -37.10 -5.12 60.26
CA MET A 5 -36.79 -5.12 58.82
C MET A 5 -35.32 -4.85 58.62
N ALA A 6 -34.61 -5.81 58.06
CA ALA A 6 -33.24 -5.63 57.61
C ALA A 6 -33.25 -5.03 56.18
N ALA A 7 -32.73 -3.82 56.06
CA ALA A 7 -32.50 -3.18 54.77
C ALA A 7 -31.23 -3.78 54.15
N VAL A 8 -31.37 -4.45 52.99
CA VAL A 8 -30.23 -4.92 52.20
C VAL A 8 -29.78 -3.75 51.29
N LEU A 9 -28.62 -3.19 51.61
CA LEU A 9 -27.95 -2.22 50.76
C LEU A 9 -27.29 -3.00 49.59
N VAL A 10 -27.85 -2.88 48.39
CA VAL A 10 -27.22 -3.39 47.17
C VAL A 10 -26.19 -2.31 46.71
N CYS A 11 -24.92 -2.57 47.01
CA CYS A 11 -23.82 -1.77 46.50
C CYS A 11 -23.63 -2.11 45.01
N GLY A 12 -24.23 -1.29 44.12
CA GLY A 12 -24.01 -1.37 42.67
C GLY A 12 -22.60 -0.94 42.31
N ALA A 13 -21.70 -1.90 42.12
CA ALA A 13 -20.42 -1.61 41.50
C ALA A 13 -20.65 -1.12 40.06
N ALA A 14 -20.44 0.15 39.82
CA ALA A 14 -20.38 0.69 38.45
C ALA A 14 -19.19 0.05 37.73
N ILE A 15 -19.44 -0.86 36.82
CA ILE A 15 -18.44 -1.38 35.89
C ILE A 15 -18.06 -0.20 34.99
N PRO A 16 -16.77 0.24 34.94
CA PRO A 16 -16.39 1.23 33.98
C PRO A 16 -16.68 0.69 32.58
N ALA A 17 -17.47 1.39 31.80
CA ALA A 17 -17.63 1.12 30.40
C ALA A 17 -16.23 1.21 29.77
N SER A 18 -15.56 0.06 29.57
CA SER A 18 -14.40 -0.03 28.73
C SER A 18 -14.83 0.50 27.38
N ALA A 19 -14.23 1.61 26.96
CA ALA A 19 -14.44 2.18 25.64
C ALA A 19 -14.16 1.06 24.64
N GLN A 20 -15.22 0.46 24.11
CA GLN A 20 -15.13 -0.36 22.93
C GLN A 20 -14.71 0.61 21.83
N THR A 21 -13.41 0.59 21.49
CA THR A 21 -12.96 1.11 20.22
C THR A 21 -13.61 0.23 19.16
N THR A 22 -14.80 0.62 18.76
CA THR A 22 -15.53 0.01 17.67
C THR A 22 -14.67 0.13 16.41
N ASP A 23 -14.76 -0.84 15.49
CA ASP A 23 -14.17 -0.77 14.15
C ASP A 23 -14.50 0.55 13.38
N ALA A 24 -15.43 1.34 13.89
CA ALA A 24 -15.67 2.73 13.49
C ALA A 24 -14.37 3.55 13.40
N GLY A 25 -13.41 3.40 14.31
CA GLY A 25 -12.16 4.15 14.26
C GLY A 25 -11.29 3.86 13.02
N TYR A 26 -11.38 2.69 12.40
CA TYR A 26 -10.69 2.42 11.14
C TYR A 26 -11.34 3.15 9.96
N TRP A 27 -12.67 3.16 9.90
CA TRP A 27 -13.43 3.83 8.84
C TRP A 27 -13.54 5.32 9.06
N ASP A 28 -13.58 5.78 10.31
CA ASP A 28 -13.55 7.21 10.69
C ASP A 28 -12.20 7.85 10.41
N ALA A 29 -11.10 7.08 10.45
CA ALA A 29 -9.78 7.53 10.01
C ALA A 29 -9.68 7.68 8.48
N LEU A 30 -10.61 7.09 7.72
CA LEU A 30 -10.85 7.39 6.32
C LEU A 30 -11.74 8.63 6.26
N THR A 31 -11.17 9.80 6.54
CA THR A 31 -11.89 11.06 6.31
C THR A 31 -12.50 11.02 4.91
N PRO A 32 -13.68 11.64 4.67
CA PRO A 32 -14.37 11.59 3.39
C PRO A 32 -13.61 12.24 2.22
N SER A 33 -12.37 12.64 2.43
CA SER A 33 -11.49 13.23 1.42
C SER A 33 -10.96 12.19 0.44
N LEU A 34 -11.18 12.38 -0.86
CA LEU A 34 -10.66 11.50 -1.91
C LEU A 34 -9.13 11.43 -1.89
N ALA A 35 -8.47 12.56 -1.66
CA ALA A 35 -7.02 12.63 -1.58
C ALA A 35 -6.48 11.83 -0.38
N SER A 36 -7.12 11.94 0.79
CA SER A 36 -6.69 11.20 1.98
C SER A 36 -6.91 9.69 1.86
N ILE A 37 -8.01 9.27 1.22
CA ILE A 37 -8.28 7.86 0.93
C ILE A 37 -7.19 7.31 -0.01
N ALA A 38 -6.90 8.00 -1.12
CA ALA A 38 -5.88 7.59 -2.07
C ALA A 38 -4.50 7.47 -1.40
N LYS A 39 -4.12 8.44 -0.56
CA LYS A 39 -2.87 8.43 0.22
C LYS A 39 -2.81 7.24 1.19
N THR A 40 -3.88 6.94 1.89
CA THR A 40 -3.95 5.81 2.83
C THR A 40 -3.80 4.47 2.10
N MET A 41 -4.46 4.30 0.96
CA MET A 41 -4.34 3.10 0.13
C MET A 41 -2.91 2.93 -0.40
N HIS A 42 -2.30 4.02 -0.90
CA HIS A 42 -0.90 4.01 -1.32
C HIS A 42 0.04 3.62 -0.17
N ALA A 43 -0.08 4.25 1.00
CA ALA A 43 0.77 3.95 2.16
C ALA A 43 0.70 2.47 2.58
N SER A 44 -0.45 1.84 2.47
CA SER A 44 -0.64 0.42 2.76
C SER A 44 0.13 -0.48 1.79
N ILE A 45 -0.06 -0.28 0.48
CA ILE A 45 0.59 -1.12 -0.54
C ILE A 45 2.08 -0.83 -0.66
N ARG A 46 2.51 0.43 -0.49
CA ARG A 46 3.90 0.85 -0.42
C ARG A 46 4.68 0.02 0.59
N ARG A 47 4.18 -0.06 1.81
CA ARG A 47 4.79 -0.84 2.91
C ARG A 47 4.89 -2.32 2.56
N ASN A 48 3.84 -2.90 1.97
CA ASN A 48 3.84 -4.30 1.57
C ASN A 48 4.90 -4.61 0.52
N LEU A 49 5.05 -3.77 -0.49
CA LEU A 49 6.04 -3.94 -1.56
C LEU A 49 7.46 -3.80 -1.03
N ALA A 50 7.75 -2.78 -0.23
CA ALA A 50 9.09 -2.56 0.33
C ALA A 50 9.52 -3.74 1.21
N GLU A 51 8.66 -4.17 2.15
CA GLU A 51 8.96 -5.32 3.01
C GLU A 51 9.07 -6.64 2.23
N ALA A 52 8.28 -6.85 1.17
CA ALA A 52 8.36 -8.05 0.34
C ALA A 52 9.69 -8.13 -0.41
N ALA A 53 10.15 -7.01 -0.97
CA ALA A 53 11.44 -6.93 -1.64
C ALA A 53 12.60 -7.28 -0.68
N GLU A 54 12.56 -6.75 0.54
CA GLU A 54 13.59 -7.06 1.54
C GLU A 54 13.56 -8.52 2.01
N LYS A 55 12.37 -9.09 2.20
CA LYS A 55 12.20 -10.47 2.69
C LYS A 55 12.66 -11.54 1.68
N MET A 56 12.56 -11.29 0.39
CA MET A 56 13.00 -12.24 -0.64
C MET A 56 14.55 -12.35 -0.61
N PRO A 57 15.12 -13.56 -0.42
CA PRO A 57 16.57 -13.76 -0.49
C PRO A 57 17.13 -13.41 -1.88
N ALA A 58 18.36 -12.90 -1.93
CA ALA A 58 18.97 -12.44 -3.18
C ALA A 58 19.04 -13.54 -4.25
N GLU A 59 19.38 -14.76 -3.85
CA GLU A 59 19.44 -15.94 -4.72
C GLU A 59 18.08 -16.31 -5.30
N SER A 60 16.99 -15.85 -4.73
CA SER A 60 15.63 -16.10 -5.20
C SER A 60 15.10 -14.99 -6.13
N TYR A 61 15.87 -13.96 -6.42
CA TYR A 61 15.44 -12.90 -7.35
C TYR A 61 15.28 -13.38 -8.79
N ALA A 62 16.05 -14.39 -9.20
CA ALA A 62 15.92 -15.03 -10.53
C ALA A 62 14.76 -16.05 -10.60
N PHE A 63 14.09 -16.35 -9.48
CA PHE A 63 13.04 -17.37 -9.43
C PHE A 63 11.82 -16.98 -10.26
N LYS A 64 11.32 -17.94 -11.03
CA LYS A 64 10.05 -17.90 -11.79
C LYS A 64 9.17 -19.08 -11.35
N PRO A 65 7.90 -18.87 -11.00
CA PRO A 65 6.95 -19.98 -10.79
C PRO A 65 6.76 -20.87 -12.01
N THR A 66 6.66 -20.26 -13.20
CA THR A 66 6.61 -20.93 -14.50
C THR A 66 7.45 -20.16 -15.52
N PRO A 67 7.87 -20.77 -16.64
CA PRO A 67 8.69 -20.09 -17.66
C PRO A 67 8.07 -18.83 -18.24
N GLU A 68 6.73 -18.78 -18.34
CA GLU A 68 5.97 -17.73 -19.02
C GLU A 68 5.85 -16.44 -18.20
N VAL A 69 6.01 -16.52 -16.87
CA VAL A 69 5.90 -15.35 -16.01
C VAL A 69 7.24 -14.65 -15.81
N ARG A 70 7.20 -13.41 -15.36
CA ARG A 70 8.40 -12.67 -14.95
C ARG A 70 9.11 -13.39 -13.81
N SER A 71 10.43 -13.26 -13.72
CA SER A 71 11.15 -13.56 -12.48
C SER A 71 10.76 -12.55 -11.39
N PHE A 72 11.06 -12.87 -10.13
CA PHE A 72 10.83 -11.92 -9.03
C PHE A 72 11.53 -10.58 -9.28
N ALA A 73 12.77 -10.61 -9.78
CA ALA A 73 13.53 -9.42 -10.15
C ALA A 73 12.84 -8.60 -11.25
N GLU A 74 12.39 -9.25 -12.33
CA GLU A 74 11.68 -8.62 -13.44
C GLU A 74 10.35 -8.01 -12.97
N LEU A 75 9.60 -8.73 -12.13
CA LEU A 75 8.34 -8.26 -11.56
C LEU A 75 8.56 -7.03 -10.68
N LEU A 76 9.56 -7.06 -9.82
CA LEU A 76 9.90 -5.94 -8.95
C LEU A 76 10.35 -4.72 -9.77
N GLY A 77 11.21 -4.93 -10.77
CA GLY A 77 11.66 -3.88 -11.68
C GLY A 77 10.53 -3.25 -12.47
N HIS A 78 9.55 -4.07 -12.89
CA HIS A 78 8.32 -3.59 -13.53
C HIS A 78 7.53 -2.65 -12.60
N VAL A 79 7.36 -3.04 -11.33
CA VAL A 79 6.72 -2.21 -10.30
C VAL A 79 7.47 -0.88 -10.11
N VAL A 80 8.81 -0.90 -10.09
CA VAL A 80 9.64 0.32 -9.99
C VAL A 80 9.37 1.26 -11.16
N ASN A 81 9.45 0.74 -12.39
CA ASN A 81 9.21 1.53 -13.61
C ASN A 81 7.81 2.15 -13.62
N ALA A 82 6.79 1.37 -13.22
CA ALA A 82 5.41 1.81 -13.19
C ALA A 82 5.17 2.90 -12.14
N ASN A 83 5.75 2.79 -10.94
CA ASN A 83 5.65 3.82 -9.91
C ASN A 83 6.23 5.15 -10.41
N PHE A 84 7.43 5.14 -10.97
CA PHE A 84 8.01 6.35 -11.56
C PHE A 84 7.14 6.92 -12.68
N PHE A 85 6.58 6.08 -13.55
CA PHE A 85 5.71 6.52 -14.63
C PHE A 85 4.43 7.18 -14.09
N PHE A 86 3.62 6.47 -13.31
CA PHE A 86 2.33 6.97 -12.84
C PHE A 86 2.46 8.23 -11.98
N CYS A 87 3.45 8.24 -11.07
CA CYS A 87 3.62 9.37 -10.16
C CYS A 87 4.20 10.60 -10.87
N ALA A 88 5.05 10.42 -11.89
CA ALA A 88 5.51 11.52 -12.72
C ALA A 88 4.36 12.15 -13.51
N GLN A 89 3.47 11.33 -14.10
CA GLN A 89 2.28 11.85 -14.78
C GLN A 89 1.38 12.63 -13.81
N ALA A 90 1.12 12.09 -12.61
CA ALA A 90 0.30 12.77 -11.60
C ALA A 90 0.89 14.12 -11.18
N LYS A 91 2.21 14.24 -11.16
CA LYS A 91 2.92 15.50 -10.85
C LYS A 91 3.05 16.44 -12.04
N GLY A 92 2.81 15.95 -13.27
CA GLY A 92 3.07 16.70 -14.50
C GLY A 92 4.56 16.88 -14.79
N GLU A 93 5.40 15.94 -14.35
CA GLU A 93 6.85 15.99 -14.46
C GLU A 93 7.38 14.90 -15.40
N LYS A 94 8.61 15.06 -15.88
CA LYS A 94 9.36 13.97 -16.49
C LYS A 94 9.67 12.90 -15.43
N SER A 95 9.56 11.61 -15.81
CA SER A 95 9.97 10.52 -14.94
C SER A 95 11.44 10.67 -14.53
N PRO A 96 11.76 10.60 -13.23
CA PRO A 96 13.14 10.67 -12.74
C PRO A 96 13.86 9.31 -12.82
N ALA A 97 13.25 8.29 -13.42
CA ALA A 97 13.86 6.97 -13.57
C ALA A 97 15.20 7.07 -14.33
N THR A 98 16.25 6.54 -13.74
CA THR A 98 17.62 6.57 -14.29
C THR A 98 17.95 5.34 -15.12
N ALA A 99 17.12 4.30 -15.07
CA ALA A 99 17.31 3.03 -15.76
C ALA A 99 15.98 2.37 -16.10
N ASN A 100 16.03 1.33 -16.94
CA ASN A 100 14.92 0.37 -17.04
C ASN A 100 15.15 -0.72 -15.98
N TYR A 101 14.46 -0.59 -14.87
CA TYR A 101 14.61 -1.47 -13.70
C TYR A 101 14.20 -2.91 -13.99
N GLU A 102 13.30 -3.16 -14.95
CA GLU A 102 12.91 -4.53 -15.35
C GLU A 102 14.07 -5.33 -15.96
N LYS A 103 15.16 -4.66 -16.38
CA LYS A 103 16.38 -5.30 -16.87
C LYS A 103 17.40 -5.60 -15.78
N LEU A 104 17.23 -5.08 -14.58
CA LEU A 104 18.11 -5.32 -13.46
C LEU A 104 17.84 -6.70 -12.82
N ARG A 105 18.87 -7.28 -12.22
CA ARG A 105 18.78 -8.60 -11.58
C ARG A 105 19.23 -8.57 -10.12
N GLU A 106 20.06 -7.60 -9.77
CA GLU A 106 20.67 -7.51 -8.44
C GLU A 106 19.68 -6.97 -7.41
N LYS A 107 19.49 -7.72 -6.29
CA LYS A 107 18.61 -7.34 -5.19
C LYS A 107 18.85 -5.92 -4.70
N ALA A 108 20.10 -5.58 -4.42
CA ALA A 108 20.45 -4.28 -3.85
C ALA A 108 20.03 -3.10 -4.77
N ALA A 109 20.23 -3.24 -6.09
CA ALA A 109 19.84 -2.23 -7.05
C ALA A 109 18.32 -2.09 -7.18
N LEU A 110 17.59 -3.23 -7.16
CA LEU A 110 16.14 -3.24 -7.26
C LEU A 110 15.45 -2.72 -5.99
N VAL A 111 15.95 -3.09 -4.80
CA VAL A 111 15.44 -2.57 -3.52
C VAL A 111 15.67 -1.07 -3.43
N LYS A 112 16.86 -0.59 -3.79
CA LYS A 112 17.17 0.84 -3.84
C LYS A 112 16.20 1.56 -4.79
N GLY A 113 16.07 1.07 -6.04
CA GLY A 113 15.18 1.66 -7.03
C GLY A 113 13.70 1.66 -6.59
N LEU A 114 13.26 0.57 -5.95
CA LEU A 114 11.90 0.50 -5.40
C LEU A 114 11.67 1.56 -4.32
N ASN A 115 12.58 1.69 -3.37
CA ASN A 115 12.44 2.69 -2.30
C ASN A 115 12.46 4.12 -2.84
N GLU A 116 13.29 4.41 -3.85
CA GLU A 116 13.32 5.70 -4.56
C GLU A 116 12.00 5.98 -5.30
N ALA A 117 11.46 5.01 -6.02
CA ALA A 117 10.21 5.14 -6.74
C ALA A 117 9.02 5.33 -5.79
N LEU A 118 8.98 4.58 -4.70
CA LEU A 118 7.95 4.71 -3.67
C LEU A 118 8.01 6.08 -2.97
N ALA A 119 9.21 6.56 -2.61
CA ALA A 119 9.38 7.88 -2.02
C ALA A 119 9.00 9.01 -3.00
N TYR A 120 9.30 8.85 -4.29
CA TYR A 120 8.86 9.78 -5.31
C TYR A 120 7.33 9.83 -5.42
N CYS A 121 6.67 8.66 -5.33
CA CYS A 121 5.22 8.57 -5.27
C CYS A 121 4.65 9.18 -4.00
N ASP A 122 5.27 8.99 -2.82
CA ASP A 122 4.84 9.67 -1.59
C ASP A 122 4.66 11.17 -1.85
N GLY A 123 5.63 11.82 -2.53
CA GLY A 123 5.53 13.22 -2.89
C GLY A 123 4.37 13.56 -3.85
N ALA A 124 4.00 12.65 -4.77
CA ALA A 124 2.86 12.86 -5.65
C ALA A 124 1.53 12.80 -4.89
N TYR A 125 1.38 11.83 -3.96
CA TYR A 125 0.20 11.72 -3.12
C TYR A 125 0.12 12.86 -2.10
N ASP A 126 1.24 13.31 -1.54
CA ASP A 126 1.29 14.43 -0.59
C ASP A 126 0.90 15.77 -1.23
N ALA A 127 1.29 16.00 -2.48
CA ALA A 127 0.94 17.19 -3.25
C ALA A 127 -0.51 17.18 -3.76
N THR A 128 -1.21 16.03 -3.69
CA THR A 128 -2.59 15.91 -4.16
C THR A 128 -3.56 16.19 -3.02
N THR A 129 -4.44 17.14 -3.25
CA THR A 129 -5.52 17.57 -2.35
C THR A 129 -6.87 17.38 -3.04
N ASP A 130 -7.99 17.49 -2.31
CA ASP A 130 -9.32 17.42 -2.93
C ASP A 130 -9.54 18.52 -3.96
N ALA A 131 -8.91 19.68 -3.77
CA ALA A 131 -9.03 20.80 -4.69
C ALA A 131 -8.40 20.50 -6.07
N ASN A 132 -7.32 19.70 -6.11
CA ASN A 132 -6.62 19.38 -7.35
C ASN A 132 -6.75 17.91 -7.79
N PHE A 133 -7.47 17.07 -7.02
CA PHE A 133 -7.65 15.65 -7.32
C PHE A 133 -8.28 15.40 -8.69
N MET A 134 -9.21 16.28 -9.07
CA MET A 134 -9.95 16.18 -10.35
C MET A 134 -9.35 17.03 -11.45
N ASP A 135 -8.17 17.64 -11.26
CA ASP A 135 -7.48 18.37 -12.32
C ASP A 135 -7.18 17.47 -13.51
N MET A 136 -7.38 18.02 -14.71
CA MET A 136 -6.95 17.39 -15.96
C MET A 136 -5.44 17.45 -16.06
N ILE A 137 -4.84 16.33 -16.40
CA ILE A 137 -3.41 16.22 -16.69
C ILE A 137 -3.19 15.57 -18.05
N THR A 138 -2.15 15.99 -18.76
CA THR A 138 -1.72 15.37 -20.01
C THR A 138 -0.78 14.20 -19.71
N VAL A 139 -1.09 13.02 -20.23
CA VAL A 139 -0.24 11.82 -20.12
C VAL A 139 0.80 11.85 -21.21
N VAL A 140 2.07 11.84 -20.83
CA VAL A 140 3.21 11.83 -21.76
C VAL A 140 3.77 10.41 -21.86
N GLY A 141 3.80 9.86 -23.07
CA GLY A 141 4.23 8.49 -23.33
C GLY A 141 3.08 7.48 -23.30
N GLY A 142 3.37 6.23 -23.58
CA GLY A 142 2.34 5.20 -23.75
C GLY A 142 1.37 5.54 -24.88
N ALA A 143 0.06 5.39 -24.64
CA ALA A 143 -0.99 5.77 -25.59
C ALA A 143 -1.23 7.30 -25.66
N GLY A 144 -0.64 8.07 -24.75
CA GLY A 144 -0.89 9.49 -24.60
C GLY A 144 -2.32 9.82 -24.14
N GLY A 145 -2.68 11.10 -24.20
CA GLY A 145 -4.04 11.58 -23.94
C GLY A 145 -4.17 12.39 -22.66
N GLU A 146 -5.40 12.59 -22.21
CA GLU A 146 -5.72 13.33 -20.99
C GLU A 146 -6.44 12.45 -19.98
N THR A 147 -6.19 12.70 -18.71
CA THR A 147 -6.86 12.00 -17.62
C THR A 147 -6.95 12.92 -16.39
N ARG A 148 -7.58 12.43 -15.32
CA ARG A 148 -7.61 13.13 -14.03
C ARG A 148 -6.41 12.73 -13.18
N ARG A 149 -5.84 13.69 -12.42
CA ARG A 149 -4.73 13.44 -11.49
C ARG A 149 -5.04 12.26 -10.54
N GLY A 150 -6.20 12.29 -9.91
CA GLY A 150 -6.64 11.23 -9.00
C GLY A 150 -6.82 9.88 -9.67
N ALA A 151 -7.23 9.83 -10.94
CA ALA A 151 -7.31 8.59 -11.71
C ALA A 151 -5.91 7.99 -11.94
N MET A 152 -4.90 8.82 -12.22
CA MET A 152 -3.52 8.37 -12.39
C MET A 152 -2.94 7.78 -11.09
N LEU A 153 -3.24 8.41 -9.93
CA LEU A 153 -2.88 7.87 -8.61
C LEU A 153 -3.64 6.58 -8.30
N GLY A 154 -4.91 6.50 -8.70
CA GLY A 154 -5.71 5.28 -8.61
C GLY A 154 -5.11 4.13 -9.42
N TRP A 155 -4.67 4.39 -10.66
CA TRP A 155 -3.96 3.42 -11.50
C TRP A 155 -2.66 2.96 -10.83
N ASN A 156 -1.87 3.86 -10.24
CA ASN A 156 -0.67 3.49 -9.49
C ASN A 156 -0.98 2.52 -8.34
N THR A 157 -1.98 2.84 -7.52
CA THR A 157 -2.38 1.98 -6.40
C THR A 157 -2.90 0.62 -6.88
N THR A 158 -3.76 0.60 -7.91
CA THR A 158 -4.34 -0.64 -8.46
C THR A 158 -3.25 -1.54 -9.05
N HIS A 159 -2.35 -0.99 -9.86
CA HIS A 159 -1.21 -1.70 -10.43
C HIS A 159 -0.28 -2.29 -9.35
N ASN A 160 0.01 -1.51 -8.31
CA ASN A 160 0.81 -1.99 -7.19
C ASN A 160 0.13 -3.14 -6.43
N ASN A 161 -1.19 -3.09 -6.22
CA ASN A 161 -1.94 -4.17 -5.58
C ASN A 161 -1.99 -5.44 -6.45
N GLU A 162 -2.20 -5.30 -7.77
CA GLU A 162 -2.15 -6.42 -8.72
C GLU A 162 -0.82 -7.15 -8.63
N HIS A 163 0.28 -6.41 -8.74
CA HIS A 163 1.61 -7.02 -8.71
C HIS A 163 2.03 -7.49 -7.32
N TYR A 164 1.56 -6.86 -6.25
CA TYR A 164 1.76 -7.41 -4.92
C TYR A 164 1.03 -8.75 -4.73
N GLY A 165 -0.15 -8.91 -5.31
CA GLY A 165 -0.83 -10.22 -5.36
C GLY A 165 0.05 -11.30 -6.00
N ASN A 166 0.72 -10.99 -7.12
CA ASN A 166 1.70 -11.87 -7.73
C ASN A 166 2.89 -12.13 -6.79
N VAL A 167 3.51 -11.08 -6.22
CA VAL A 167 4.64 -11.18 -5.28
C VAL A 167 4.33 -12.10 -4.10
N VAL A 168 3.11 -12.07 -3.57
CA VAL A 168 2.64 -12.97 -2.50
C VAL A 168 2.83 -14.45 -2.88
N VAL A 169 2.52 -14.81 -4.13
CA VAL A 169 2.69 -16.19 -4.62
C VAL A 169 4.16 -16.57 -4.64
N TYR A 170 5.05 -15.70 -5.14
CA TYR A 170 6.50 -15.95 -5.18
C TYR A 170 7.08 -16.15 -3.77
N LEU A 171 6.70 -15.30 -2.81
CA LEU A 171 7.13 -15.42 -1.42
C LEU A 171 6.69 -16.77 -0.83
N ARG A 172 5.42 -17.16 -1.00
CA ARG A 172 4.87 -18.42 -0.47
C ARG A 172 5.55 -19.65 -1.07
N LEU A 173 5.87 -19.63 -2.35
CA LEU A 173 6.61 -20.72 -3.02
C LEU A 173 8.06 -20.84 -2.50
N LYS A 174 8.58 -19.79 -1.86
CA LYS A 174 9.87 -19.80 -1.16
C LYS A 174 9.73 -19.99 0.36
N GLY A 175 8.56 -20.36 0.85
CA GLY A 175 8.31 -20.57 2.29
C GLY A 175 8.28 -19.30 3.13
N ILE A 176 8.18 -18.12 2.48
CA ILE A 176 8.22 -16.82 3.15
C ILE A 176 6.79 -16.34 3.41
N VAL A 177 6.50 -15.95 4.66
CA VAL A 177 5.21 -15.35 5.03
C VAL A 177 5.14 -13.92 4.46
N PRO A 178 4.15 -13.62 3.59
CA PRO A 178 4.00 -12.29 3.00
C PRO A 178 3.75 -11.21 4.06
N PRO A 179 4.22 -9.97 3.83
CA PRO A 179 4.03 -8.85 4.77
C PRO A 179 2.59 -8.63 5.19
N SER A 180 1.64 -8.66 4.25
CA SER A 180 0.20 -8.51 4.55
C SER A 180 -0.38 -9.61 5.43
N THR A 181 0.21 -10.81 5.40
CA THR A 181 -0.21 -11.96 6.25
C THR A 181 0.47 -11.92 7.62
N ALA A 182 1.72 -11.44 7.69
CA ALA A 182 2.52 -11.39 8.91
C ALA A 182 2.01 -10.35 9.92
N ARG A 183 1.25 -9.33 9.48
CA ARG A 183 0.68 -8.32 10.37
C ARG A 183 -0.49 -8.87 11.16
N PRO A 184 -0.63 -8.48 12.44
CA PRO A 184 -1.85 -8.77 13.19
C PRO A 184 -3.05 -8.27 12.40
N GLN A 185 -4.01 -9.16 12.16
CA GLN A 185 -5.29 -8.76 11.59
C GLN A 185 -6.16 -8.21 12.73
N PRO A 186 -7.00 -7.18 12.48
CA PRO A 186 -8.02 -6.79 13.44
C PRO A 186 -8.81 -8.05 13.83
N LYS A 187 -9.01 -8.26 15.11
CA LYS A 187 -9.88 -9.36 15.58
C LYS A 187 -11.28 -9.09 15.00
N LYS A 188 -11.79 -10.08 14.26
CA LYS A 188 -13.18 -10.07 13.81
C LYS A 188 -14.13 -10.12 14.99
#